data_6d01a0625dc4a9b3be4f49aec740053e
#
_entry.id   6d01a0625dc4a9b3be4f49aec740053e
#
_cell.length_a   1.000
_cell.length_b   1.000
_cell.length_c   1.000
_cell.angle_alpha   90.00
_cell.angle_beta   90.00
_cell.angle_gamma   90.00
#
_symmetry.space_group_name_H-M   'P 1'
#
loop_
_entity.id
_entity.type
_entity.pdbx_description
1 polymer ?
#
loop_
_entity_poly.entity_id
_entity_poly.type
_entity_poly.pdbx_seq_one_letter_code
_entity_poly.pdbx_strand_id
1 'polypeptide(L)'
;MFRRNKLFFWTTEILLITLIFYLWREMGAIITPFASVINTIMIPFLLGGFLYYLTNPLVQFLEKKLKLNRIIGILLTLCGLVWLIVIGVVYLLPILINQLSSLINSSQDIYSRIQDLVIQLSKYPAFQNLDVQKTIQQLNLSYVDILQNILNGVTNSVGSVLSALVSTVLIIIMTPVFLIYFLLDGHKFLPMLERSILKYDRLNISGLIKNLNATISRYISGVSIDAVIIGCLAYIGYSVIGLKYALVFAIFSGLANLIPYVGPSIGLIPMIISNLFTDPQKMLIAVIYMLVIQQIDGNVLYPRIVGGVMKVHPITILVLLLLSSNIYGVVGMIVAVPTYSILKEIAKFLVRLYENHKEAKEEEKKFEKLISKEYEDSSIQPKGYDNTYKKIYFYMLAKDIVELNNLIKEIK
;
A
#
# COMPACT_ATOMS: atom_id res chain seq x y z
N MET A 1 40.23 -31.69 8.24
CA MET A 1 40.20 -32.73 7.19
C MET A 1 39.26 -32.37 6.03
N PHE A 2 38.15 -31.68 6.24
CA PHE A 2 37.14 -31.33 5.22
C PHE A 2 37.54 -30.27 4.15
N ARG A 3 38.58 -29.47 4.38
CA ARG A 3 38.98 -28.34 3.51
C ARG A 3 39.90 -28.70 2.35
N ARG A 4 40.28 -29.98 2.19
CA ARG A 4 41.35 -30.39 1.25
C ARG A 4 40.84 -30.88 -0.14
N ASN A 5 39.59 -31.28 -0.26
CA ASN A 5 38.99 -31.69 -1.56
C ASN A 5 37.83 -30.73 -1.93
N LYS A 6 38.11 -29.84 -2.87
CA LYS A 6 37.09 -28.91 -3.41
C LYS A 6 35.84 -29.61 -3.91
N LEU A 7 35.97 -30.77 -4.54
CA LEU A 7 34.86 -31.60 -5.00
C LEU A 7 33.98 -32.08 -3.86
N PHE A 8 34.57 -32.60 -2.78
CA PHE A 8 33.81 -33.08 -1.61
C PHE A 8 33.09 -31.95 -0.90
N PHE A 9 33.72 -30.78 -0.80
CA PHE A 9 33.08 -29.59 -0.24
C PHE A 9 31.83 -29.20 -1.02
N TRP A 10 31.94 -29.02 -2.34
CA TRP A 10 30.79 -28.63 -3.19
C TRP A 10 29.69 -29.68 -3.22
N THR A 11 30.01 -30.96 -3.24
CA THR A 11 29.00 -32.05 -3.21
C THR A 11 28.26 -32.09 -1.88
N THR A 12 28.93 -31.85 -0.75
CA THR A 12 28.31 -31.80 0.57
C THR A 12 27.42 -30.56 0.71
N GLU A 13 27.83 -29.42 0.17
CA GLU A 13 27.07 -28.19 0.20
C GLU A 13 25.80 -28.28 -0.65
N ILE A 14 25.90 -28.85 -1.86
CA ILE A 14 24.74 -29.13 -2.71
C ILE A 14 23.77 -30.10 -2.03
N LEU A 15 24.31 -31.16 -1.40
CA LEU A 15 23.49 -32.16 -0.70
C LEU A 15 22.78 -31.53 0.52
N LEU A 16 23.45 -30.65 1.28
CA LEU A 16 22.84 -29.91 2.39
C LEU A 16 21.73 -28.95 1.88
N ILE A 17 21.99 -28.21 0.82
CA ILE A 17 20.98 -27.32 0.20
C ILE A 17 19.77 -28.12 -0.27
N THR A 18 20.00 -29.25 -0.96
CA THR A 18 18.92 -30.13 -1.43
C THR A 18 18.13 -30.74 -0.27
N LEU A 19 18.81 -31.14 0.80
CA LEU A 19 18.19 -31.66 2.02
C LEU A 19 17.35 -30.58 2.74
N ILE A 20 17.87 -29.35 2.83
CA ILE A 20 17.13 -28.22 3.40
C ILE A 20 15.89 -27.95 2.57
N PHE A 21 15.98 -27.97 1.24
CA PHE A 21 14.84 -27.75 0.34
C PHE A 21 13.80 -28.89 0.43
N TYR A 22 14.27 -30.13 0.57
CA TYR A 22 13.40 -31.28 0.80
C TYR A 22 12.69 -31.20 2.15
N LEU A 23 13.41 -30.91 3.23
CA LEU A 23 12.82 -30.70 4.55
C LEU A 23 11.83 -29.53 4.57
N TRP A 24 12.12 -28.43 3.86
CA TRP A 24 11.21 -27.29 3.73
C TRP A 24 9.91 -27.69 3.05
N ARG A 25 9.98 -28.51 2.01
CA ARG A 25 8.79 -29.06 1.33
C ARG A 25 7.94 -29.94 2.25
N GLU A 26 8.56 -30.83 3.00
CA GLU A 26 7.87 -31.69 3.98
C GLU A 26 7.32 -30.89 5.18
N MET A 27 8.01 -29.84 5.61
CA MET A 27 7.51 -28.91 6.63
C MET A 27 6.32 -28.09 6.14
N GLY A 28 6.03 -28.06 4.84
CA GLY A 28 4.86 -27.40 4.28
C GLY A 28 3.57 -27.82 4.93
N ALA A 29 3.40 -29.11 5.24
CA ALA A 29 2.20 -29.63 5.93
C ALA A 29 1.98 -29.03 7.34
N ILE A 30 3.07 -28.62 8.01
CA ILE A 30 3.00 -27.99 9.34
C ILE A 30 2.84 -26.47 9.20
N ILE A 31 3.50 -25.87 8.19
CA ILE A 31 3.52 -24.42 8.01
C ILE A 31 2.21 -23.91 7.36
N THR A 32 1.60 -24.69 6.44
CA THR A 32 0.39 -24.28 5.73
C THR A 32 -0.79 -23.90 6.63
N PRO A 33 -1.14 -24.59 7.71
CA PRO A 33 -2.24 -24.17 8.58
C PRO A 33 -1.93 -22.83 9.27
N PHE A 34 -0.69 -22.60 9.71
CA PHE A 34 -0.29 -21.31 10.29
C PHE A 34 -0.29 -20.18 9.25
N ALA A 35 0.22 -20.46 8.04
CA ALA A 35 0.18 -19.50 6.95
C ALA A 35 -1.26 -19.15 6.55
N SER A 36 -2.18 -20.12 6.53
CA SER A 36 -3.60 -19.86 6.23
C SER A 36 -4.27 -18.99 7.28
N VAL A 37 -4.01 -19.23 8.57
CA VAL A 37 -4.50 -18.37 9.66
C VAL A 37 -3.95 -16.95 9.53
N ILE A 38 -2.66 -16.80 9.30
CA ILE A 38 -2.02 -15.49 9.10
C ILE A 38 -2.66 -14.78 7.90
N ASN A 39 -2.82 -15.44 6.76
CA ASN A 39 -3.44 -14.87 5.57
C ASN A 39 -4.89 -14.44 5.82
N THR A 40 -5.67 -15.22 6.57
CA THR A 40 -7.05 -14.89 6.90
C THR A 40 -7.16 -13.64 7.77
N ILE A 41 -6.25 -13.47 8.74
CA ILE A 41 -6.23 -12.32 9.64
C ILE A 41 -5.58 -11.10 9.00
N MET A 42 -4.67 -11.29 8.05
CA MET A 42 -3.89 -10.21 7.45
C MET A 42 -4.76 -9.19 6.72
N ILE A 43 -5.76 -9.63 5.95
CA ILE A 43 -6.66 -8.73 5.23
C ILE A 43 -7.41 -7.79 6.18
N PRO A 44 -8.17 -8.27 7.19
CA PRO A 44 -8.87 -7.38 8.12
C PRO A 44 -7.91 -6.54 8.97
N PHE A 45 -6.72 -7.04 9.30
CA PHE A 45 -5.70 -6.29 10.00
C PHE A 45 -5.19 -5.09 9.16
N LEU A 46 -4.84 -5.33 7.88
CA LEU A 46 -4.37 -4.28 6.97
C LEU A 46 -5.48 -3.26 6.68
N LEU A 47 -6.72 -3.72 6.45
CA LEU A 47 -7.87 -2.83 6.27
C LEU A 47 -8.16 -2.02 7.53
N GLY A 48 -8.17 -2.65 8.70
CA GLY A 48 -8.36 -1.97 9.98
C GLY A 48 -7.27 -0.91 10.22
N GLY A 49 -6.01 -1.24 9.90
CA GLY A 49 -4.88 -0.30 9.97
C GLY A 49 -5.00 0.85 8.97
N PHE A 50 -5.40 0.57 7.74
CA PHE A 50 -5.66 1.62 6.74
C PHE A 50 -6.79 2.55 7.18
N LEU A 51 -7.92 1.98 7.60
CA LEU A 51 -9.07 2.74 8.10
C LEU A 51 -8.73 3.53 9.38
N TYR A 52 -7.85 3.01 10.24
CA TYR A 52 -7.35 3.75 11.39
C TYR A 52 -6.66 5.06 10.98
N TYR A 53 -5.71 5.01 10.05
CA TYR A 53 -5.03 6.21 9.59
C TYR A 53 -5.95 7.16 8.82
N LEU A 54 -6.97 6.64 8.14
CA LEU A 54 -8.01 7.42 7.47
C LEU A 54 -8.92 8.15 8.47
N THR A 55 -9.34 7.46 9.53
CA THR A 55 -10.38 7.95 10.46
C THR A 55 -9.81 8.63 11.71
N ASN A 56 -8.57 8.31 12.11
CA ASN A 56 -7.95 8.89 13.30
C ASN A 56 -7.85 10.43 13.28
N PRO A 57 -7.57 11.12 12.13
CA PRO A 57 -7.65 12.58 12.07
C PRO A 57 -9.04 13.13 12.40
N LEU A 58 -10.12 12.43 11.99
CA LEU A 58 -11.49 12.81 12.31
C LEU A 58 -11.78 12.64 13.80
N VAL A 59 -11.36 11.51 14.38
CA VAL A 59 -11.49 11.27 15.83
C VAL A 59 -10.75 12.34 16.62
N GLN A 60 -9.51 12.67 16.24
CA GLN A 60 -8.73 13.74 16.88
C GLN A 60 -9.37 15.12 16.72
N PHE A 61 -9.99 15.40 15.57
CA PHE A 61 -10.73 16.64 15.36
C PHE A 61 -11.94 16.74 16.29
N LEU A 62 -12.73 15.68 16.43
CA LEU A 62 -13.87 15.59 17.35
C LEU A 62 -13.42 15.75 18.81
N GLU A 63 -12.32 15.10 19.19
CA GLU A 63 -11.75 15.17 20.53
C GLU A 63 -11.23 16.58 20.87
N LYS A 64 -10.43 17.20 19.99
CA LYS A 64 -9.78 18.48 20.24
C LYS A 64 -10.72 19.68 20.04
N LYS A 65 -11.56 19.67 19.01
CA LYS A 65 -12.37 20.82 18.62
C LYS A 65 -13.75 20.80 19.26
N LEU A 66 -14.38 19.62 19.37
CA LEU A 66 -15.68 19.45 20.01
C LEU A 66 -15.58 19.01 21.47
N LYS A 67 -14.34 18.81 22.00
CA LYS A 67 -14.07 18.37 23.38
C LYS A 67 -14.84 17.10 23.79
N LEU A 68 -15.10 16.21 22.82
CA LEU A 68 -15.78 14.95 23.07
C LEU A 68 -14.80 13.93 23.65
N ASN A 69 -15.32 13.04 24.50
CA ASN A 69 -14.55 11.88 24.95
C ASN A 69 -14.11 11.03 23.76
N ARG A 70 -12.89 10.49 23.79
CA ARG A 70 -12.32 9.68 22.72
C ARG A 70 -13.24 8.55 22.27
N ILE A 71 -13.90 7.86 23.20
CA ILE A 71 -14.85 6.77 22.92
C ILE A 71 -16.03 7.27 22.11
N ILE A 72 -16.60 8.43 22.47
CA ILE A 72 -17.70 9.05 21.74
C ILE A 72 -17.24 9.46 20.32
N GLY A 73 -16.05 10.05 20.21
CA GLY A 73 -15.45 10.39 18.91
C GLY A 73 -15.28 9.17 18.01
N ILE A 74 -14.82 8.03 18.56
CA ILE A 74 -14.68 6.77 17.84
C ILE A 74 -16.04 6.24 17.39
N LEU A 75 -17.04 6.19 18.29
CA LEU A 75 -18.39 5.71 17.95
C LEU A 75 -19.03 6.56 16.84
N LEU A 76 -18.95 7.89 16.93
CA LEU A 76 -19.48 8.79 15.90
C LEU A 76 -18.80 8.59 14.56
N THR A 77 -17.47 8.42 14.56
CA THR A 77 -16.70 8.18 13.33
C THR A 77 -17.04 6.84 12.71
N LEU A 78 -17.20 5.78 13.52
CA LEU A 78 -17.62 4.45 13.05
C LEU A 78 -19.05 4.46 12.52
N CYS A 79 -19.99 5.09 13.23
CA CYS A 79 -21.36 5.24 12.77
C CYS A 79 -21.41 6.02 11.44
N GLY A 80 -20.63 7.10 11.32
CA GLY A 80 -20.51 7.85 10.07
C GLY A 80 -19.95 7.03 8.93
N LEU A 81 -18.93 6.20 9.18
CA LEU A 81 -18.32 5.32 8.17
C LEU A 81 -19.30 4.23 7.74
N VAL A 82 -19.97 3.57 8.69
CA VAL A 82 -21.00 2.55 8.38
C VAL A 82 -22.15 3.17 7.60
N TRP A 83 -22.62 4.34 8.01
CA TRP A 83 -23.68 5.09 7.31
C TRP A 83 -23.29 5.42 5.87
N LEU A 84 -22.04 5.86 5.65
CA LEU A 84 -21.51 6.15 4.31
C LEU A 84 -21.46 4.90 3.44
N ILE A 85 -21.01 3.76 4.01
CA ILE A 85 -20.97 2.48 3.30
C ILE A 85 -22.41 2.02 2.95
N VAL A 86 -23.34 2.09 3.91
CA VAL A 86 -24.74 1.69 3.69
C VAL A 86 -25.37 2.54 2.61
N ILE A 87 -25.22 3.86 2.64
CA ILE A 87 -25.69 4.75 1.57
C ILE A 87 -25.04 4.37 0.24
N GLY A 88 -23.75 4.18 0.20
CA GLY A 88 -23.05 3.74 -1.00
C GLY A 88 -23.66 2.47 -1.59
N VAL A 89 -23.83 1.43 -0.78
CA VAL A 89 -24.41 0.16 -1.24
C VAL A 89 -25.87 0.32 -1.66
N VAL A 90 -26.69 0.98 -0.84
CA VAL A 90 -28.14 1.08 -1.10
C VAL A 90 -28.46 1.95 -2.33
N TYR A 91 -27.70 3.02 -2.55
CA TYR A 91 -27.98 3.95 -3.66
C TYR A 91 -27.10 3.71 -4.89
N LEU A 92 -25.80 3.43 -4.74
CA LEU A 92 -24.89 3.28 -5.87
C LEU A 92 -25.07 1.94 -6.58
N LEU A 93 -25.20 0.85 -5.82
CA LEU A 93 -25.27 -0.50 -6.40
C LEU A 93 -26.50 -0.69 -7.29
N PRO A 94 -27.74 -0.33 -6.90
CA PRO A 94 -28.89 -0.40 -7.78
C PRO A 94 -28.75 0.45 -9.04
N ILE A 95 -28.15 1.65 -8.94
CA ILE A 95 -27.91 2.52 -10.08
C ILE A 95 -26.98 1.84 -11.08
N LEU A 96 -25.87 1.26 -10.62
CA LEU A 96 -24.93 0.52 -11.47
C LEU A 96 -25.59 -0.70 -12.13
N ILE A 97 -26.34 -1.49 -11.36
CA ILE A 97 -27.07 -2.66 -11.89
C ILE A 97 -28.09 -2.24 -12.95
N ASN A 98 -28.88 -1.20 -12.67
CA ASN A 98 -29.89 -0.70 -13.62
C ASN A 98 -29.24 -0.13 -14.89
N GLN A 99 -28.10 0.54 -14.78
CA GLN A 99 -27.37 1.04 -15.95
C GLN A 99 -26.82 -0.10 -16.80
N LEU A 100 -26.16 -1.09 -16.20
CA LEU A 100 -25.67 -2.26 -16.92
C LEU A 100 -26.81 -3.03 -17.57
N SER A 101 -27.93 -3.21 -16.89
CA SER A 101 -29.11 -3.85 -17.43
C SER A 101 -29.72 -3.06 -18.61
N SER A 102 -29.77 -1.73 -18.52
CA SER A 102 -30.27 -0.89 -19.62
C SER A 102 -29.34 -0.93 -20.84
N LEU A 103 -28.01 -1.01 -20.64
CA LEU A 103 -27.05 -1.19 -21.73
C LEU A 103 -27.22 -2.55 -22.43
N ILE A 104 -27.50 -3.62 -21.69
CA ILE A 104 -27.78 -4.95 -22.27
C ILE A 104 -29.09 -4.91 -23.05
N ASN A 105 -30.15 -4.32 -22.49
CA ASN A 105 -31.43 -4.22 -23.14
C ASN A 105 -31.38 -3.31 -24.39
N SER A 106 -30.51 -2.31 -24.42
CA SER A 106 -30.28 -1.44 -25.58
C SER A 106 -29.31 -2.03 -26.60
N SER A 107 -28.89 -3.30 -26.43
CA SER A 107 -27.90 -3.92 -27.32
C SER A 107 -28.31 -3.92 -28.79
N GLN A 108 -29.61 -4.03 -29.10
CA GLN A 108 -30.12 -3.94 -30.46
C GLN A 108 -29.98 -2.52 -31.06
N ASP A 109 -30.24 -1.48 -30.27
CA ASP A 109 -30.07 -0.08 -30.71
C ASP A 109 -28.56 0.26 -30.88
N ILE A 110 -27.72 -0.30 -30.04
CA ILE A 110 -26.26 -0.18 -30.14
C ILE A 110 -25.77 -0.89 -31.41
N TYR A 111 -26.28 -2.09 -31.69
CA TYR A 111 -25.96 -2.83 -32.88
C TYR A 111 -26.28 -2.06 -34.15
N SER A 112 -27.49 -1.49 -34.25
CA SER A 112 -27.92 -0.65 -35.40
C SER A 112 -27.00 0.56 -35.57
N ARG A 113 -26.64 1.26 -34.50
CA ARG A 113 -25.74 2.42 -34.55
C ARG A 113 -24.31 2.04 -34.97
N ILE A 114 -23.76 0.91 -34.46
CA ILE A 114 -22.46 0.39 -34.90
C ILE A 114 -22.53 0.05 -36.39
N GLN A 115 -23.61 -0.61 -36.84
CA GLN A 115 -23.82 -0.93 -38.24
C GLN A 115 -23.80 0.33 -39.11
N ASP A 116 -24.52 1.38 -38.72
CA ASP A 116 -24.56 2.66 -39.43
C ASP A 116 -23.16 3.33 -39.49
N LEU A 117 -22.42 3.30 -38.39
CA LEU A 117 -21.09 3.83 -38.34
C LEU A 117 -20.11 3.07 -39.25
N VAL A 118 -20.14 1.72 -39.22
CA VAL A 118 -19.29 0.89 -40.08
C VAL A 118 -19.64 1.07 -41.54
N ILE A 119 -20.94 1.20 -41.89
CA ILE A 119 -21.39 1.51 -43.25
C ILE A 119 -20.90 2.91 -43.68
N GLN A 120 -20.91 3.90 -42.78
CA GLN A 120 -20.36 5.22 -43.09
C GLN A 120 -18.83 5.16 -43.31
N LEU A 121 -18.12 4.43 -42.44
CA LEU A 121 -16.65 4.25 -42.55
C LEU A 121 -16.25 3.48 -43.81
N SER A 122 -17.05 2.46 -44.24
CA SER A 122 -16.76 1.68 -45.45
C SER A 122 -16.87 2.50 -46.75
N LYS A 123 -17.47 3.70 -46.71
CA LYS A 123 -17.51 4.64 -47.86
C LYS A 123 -16.14 5.29 -48.09
N TYR A 124 -15.26 5.28 -47.11
CA TYR A 124 -13.90 5.84 -47.27
C TYR A 124 -12.97 4.80 -47.91
N PRO A 125 -12.14 5.19 -48.89
CA PRO A 125 -11.28 4.28 -49.67
C PRO A 125 -10.36 3.43 -48.81
N ALA A 126 -9.94 3.92 -47.65
CA ALA A 126 -9.07 3.23 -46.72
C ALA A 126 -9.72 2.01 -46.03
N PHE A 127 -11.06 1.91 -46.04
CA PHE A 127 -11.81 0.87 -45.32
C PHE A 127 -12.69 -0.02 -46.23
N GLN A 128 -12.54 0.12 -47.57
CA GLN A 128 -13.35 -0.65 -48.53
C GLN A 128 -13.16 -2.16 -48.51
N ASN A 129 -12.02 -2.64 -47.98
CA ASN A 129 -11.69 -4.08 -47.90
C ASN A 129 -12.12 -4.74 -46.59
N LEU A 130 -12.83 -4.03 -45.70
CA LEU A 130 -13.36 -4.60 -44.49
C LEU A 130 -14.62 -5.41 -44.77
N ASP A 131 -14.62 -6.67 -44.34
CA ASP A 131 -15.85 -7.47 -44.31
C ASP A 131 -16.76 -6.96 -43.17
N VAL A 132 -17.58 -5.97 -43.55
CA VAL A 132 -18.46 -5.22 -42.66
C VAL A 132 -19.37 -6.16 -41.84
N GLN A 133 -19.96 -7.15 -42.50
CA GLN A 133 -20.88 -8.06 -41.82
C GLN A 133 -20.19 -8.95 -40.80
N LYS A 134 -19.03 -9.47 -41.10
CA LYS A 134 -18.24 -10.32 -40.21
C LYS A 134 -17.73 -9.51 -39.01
N THR A 135 -17.21 -8.31 -39.24
CA THR A 135 -16.73 -7.42 -38.20
C THR A 135 -17.85 -7.00 -37.24
N ILE A 136 -19.03 -6.66 -37.77
CA ILE A 136 -20.21 -6.26 -36.96
C ILE A 136 -20.70 -7.45 -36.10
N GLN A 137 -20.77 -8.66 -36.66
CA GLN A 137 -21.17 -9.84 -35.88
C GLN A 137 -20.20 -10.17 -34.75
N GLN A 138 -18.91 -10.10 -35.03
CA GLN A 138 -17.88 -10.34 -34.01
C GLN A 138 -17.91 -9.28 -32.89
N LEU A 139 -18.07 -8.02 -33.24
CA LEU A 139 -18.18 -6.93 -32.26
C LEU A 139 -19.43 -7.07 -31.39
N ASN A 140 -20.58 -7.42 -31.97
CA ASN A 140 -21.84 -7.55 -31.23
C ASN A 140 -21.75 -8.71 -30.21
N LEU A 141 -21.30 -9.89 -30.62
CA LEU A 141 -21.16 -11.05 -29.73
C LEU A 141 -20.20 -10.73 -28.58
N SER A 142 -19.04 -10.17 -28.88
CA SER A 142 -18.05 -9.82 -27.85
C SER A 142 -18.55 -8.75 -26.88
N TYR A 143 -19.30 -7.76 -27.37
CA TYR A 143 -19.83 -6.67 -26.53
C TYR A 143 -20.91 -7.17 -25.57
N VAL A 144 -21.88 -7.95 -26.07
CA VAL A 144 -22.95 -8.51 -25.23
C VAL A 144 -22.39 -9.46 -24.19
N ASP A 145 -21.43 -10.34 -24.59
CA ASP A 145 -20.76 -11.26 -23.68
C ASP A 145 -19.98 -10.50 -22.56
N ILE A 146 -19.26 -9.43 -22.93
CA ILE A 146 -18.54 -8.59 -21.95
C ILE A 146 -19.53 -7.96 -20.96
N LEU A 147 -20.63 -7.36 -21.45
CA LEU A 147 -21.61 -6.75 -20.57
C LEU A 147 -22.31 -7.77 -19.67
N GLN A 148 -22.68 -8.94 -20.21
CA GLN A 148 -23.26 -10.01 -19.41
C GLN A 148 -22.28 -10.53 -18.36
N ASN A 149 -21.00 -10.70 -18.72
CA ASN A 149 -19.97 -11.11 -17.76
C ASN A 149 -19.76 -10.07 -16.66
N ILE A 150 -19.78 -8.78 -16.99
CA ILE A 150 -19.71 -7.70 -16.00
C ILE A 150 -20.97 -7.72 -15.11
N LEU A 151 -22.15 -7.81 -15.69
CA LEU A 151 -23.41 -7.87 -14.94
C LEU A 151 -23.45 -9.11 -14.02
N ASN A 152 -23.13 -10.29 -14.57
CA ASN A 152 -23.04 -11.53 -13.81
C ASN A 152 -21.97 -11.42 -12.72
N GLY A 153 -20.84 -10.79 -13.01
CA GLY A 153 -19.79 -10.49 -12.04
C GLY A 153 -20.30 -9.61 -10.89
N VAL A 154 -21.03 -8.56 -11.19
CA VAL A 154 -21.62 -7.65 -10.18
C VAL A 154 -22.72 -8.37 -9.39
N THR A 155 -23.70 -9.00 -10.07
CA THR A 155 -24.80 -9.71 -9.41
C THR A 155 -24.34 -10.94 -8.64
N ASN A 156 -23.40 -11.73 -9.19
CA ASN A 156 -22.80 -12.87 -8.50
C ASN A 156 -21.91 -12.44 -7.36
N SER A 157 -21.24 -11.28 -7.45
CA SER A 157 -20.47 -10.75 -6.32
C SER A 157 -21.38 -10.36 -5.17
N VAL A 158 -22.57 -9.82 -5.43
CA VAL A 158 -23.58 -9.58 -4.40
C VAL A 158 -24.13 -10.91 -3.84
N GLY A 159 -24.38 -11.88 -4.72
CA GLY A 159 -24.80 -13.25 -4.30
C GLY A 159 -23.68 -14.06 -3.64
N SER A 160 -22.43 -13.93 -4.12
CA SER A 160 -21.28 -14.61 -3.55
C SER A 160 -20.80 -13.98 -2.25
N VAL A 161 -21.02 -12.68 -2.05
CA VAL A 161 -20.86 -12.04 -0.72
C VAL A 161 -21.82 -12.67 0.28
N LEU A 162 -23.05 -13.02 -0.14
CA LEU A 162 -23.97 -13.80 0.69
C LEU A 162 -23.56 -15.27 0.86
N SER A 163 -22.95 -15.90 -0.12
CA SER A 163 -22.55 -17.31 -0.07
C SER A 163 -21.12 -17.54 0.46
N ALA A 164 -20.21 -16.59 0.27
CA ALA A 164 -18.88 -16.55 0.89
C ALA A 164 -18.92 -16.07 2.36
N LEU A 165 -20.10 -16.17 2.99
CA LEU A 165 -20.37 -15.62 4.30
C LEU A 165 -19.34 -16.04 5.37
N VAL A 166 -18.69 -17.18 5.27
CA VAL A 166 -17.73 -17.60 6.31
C VAL A 166 -16.43 -16.81 6.26
N SER A 167 -15.80 -16.66 5.10
CA SER A 167 -14.54 -15.88 4.98
C SER A 167 -14.80 -14.37 4.95
N THR A 168 -15.90 -13.93 4.33
CA THR A 168 -16.25 -12.50 4.24
C THR A 168 -16.80 -11.99 5.57
N VAL A 169 -17.54 -12.80 6.36
CA VAL A 169 -17.99 -12.47 7.71
C VAL A 169 -16.80 -12.20 8.63
N LEU A 170 -15.73 -13.00 8.53
CA LEU A 170 -14.52 -12.73 9.31
C LEU A 170 -13.92 -11.36 8.95
N ILE A 171 -13.84 -11.00 7.68
CA ILE A 171 -13.33 -9.70 7.26
C ILE A 171 -14.26 -8.57 7.74
N ILE A 172 -15.57 -8.71 7.54
CA ILE A 172 -16.57 -7.70 7.93
C ILE A 172 -16.61 -7.49 9.44
N ILE A 173 -16.46 -8.55 10.24
CA ILE A 173 -16.48 -8.45 11.70
C ILE A 173 -15.11 -8.03 12.24
N MET A 174 -14.03 -8.63 11.76
CA MET A 174 -12.69 -8.38 12.29
C MET A 174 -12.13 -7.01 11.90
N THR A 175 -12.48 -6.48 10.73
CA THR A 175 -12.00 -5.14 10.32
C THR A 175 -12.45 -4.03 11.28
N PRO A 176 -13.76 -3.89 11.63
CA PRO A 176 -14.18 -2.96 12.66
C PRO A 176 -13.55 -3.22 14.03
N VAL A 177 -13.39 -4.49 14.41
CA VAL A 177 -12.74 -4.85 15.67
C VAL A 177 -11.30 -4.33 15.70
N PHE A 178 -10.49 -4.62 14.67
CA PHE A 178 -9.13 -4.08 14.57
C PHE A 178 -9.13 -2.56 14.55
N LEU A 179 -10.05 -1.93 13.79
CA LEU A 179 -10.16 -0.48 13.73
C LEU A 179 -10.44 0.13 15.11
N ILE A 180 -11.39 -0.45 15.86
CA ILE A 180 -11.72 0.00 17.23
C ILE A 180 -10.51 -0.10 18.14
N TYR A 181 -9.82 -1.25 18.15
CA TYR A 181 -8.63 -1.45 18.97
C TYR A 181 -7.50 -0.48 18.57
N PHE A 182 -7.26 -0.27 17.27
CA PHE A 182 -6.28 0.72 16.83
C PHE A 182 -6.66 2.15 17.23
N LEU A 183 -7.93 2.53 17.17
CA LEU A 183 -8.40 3.85 17.59
C LEU A 183 -8.35 4.03 19.11
N LEU A 184 -8.65 3.00 19.90
CA LEU A 184 -8.60 3.06 21.36
C LEU A 184 -7.17 3.06 21.88
N ASP A 185 -6.35 2.13 21.42
CA ASP A 185 -5.05 1.82 22.03
C ASP A 185 -3.84 2.21 21.19
N GLY A 186 -4.04 2.60 19.91
CA GLY A 186 -2.94 2.96 19.00
C GLY A 186 -2.01 4.05 19.55
N HIS A 187 -2.51 4.99 20.34
CA HIS A 187 -1.70 6.02 20.99
C HIS A 187 -0.90 5.53 22.20
N LYS A 188 -1.30 4.37 22.80
CA LYS A 188 -0.62 3.74 23.94
C LYS A 188 0.45 2.76 23.48
N PHE A 189 0.35 2.28 22.23
CA PHE A 189 1.21 1.21 21.71
C PHE A 189 2.69 1.61 21.72
N LEU A 190 3.02 2.81 21.26
CA LEU A 190 4.38 3.34 21.26
C LEU A 190 4.97 3.48 22.68
N PRO A 191 4.29 4.16 23.63
CA PRO A 191 4.78 4.24 25.02
C PRO A 191 4.89 2.88 25.71
N MET A 192 4.01 1.92 25.37
CA MET A 192 4.08 0.56 25.92
C MET A 192 5.31 -0.18 25.42
N LEU A 193 5.62 -0.09 24.12
CA LEU A 193 6.84 -0.62 23.53
C LEU A 193 8.08 0.03 24.12
N GLU A 194 8.10 1.34 24.29
CA GLU A 194 9.20 2.08 24.91
C GLU A 194 9.45 1.59 26.33
N ARG A 195 8.43 1.32 27.13
CA ARG A 195 8.57 0.81 28.50
C ARG A 195 8.99 -0.64 28.59
N SER A 196 8.50 -1.50 27.70
CA SER A 196 8.68 -2.96 27.83
C SER A 196 9.93 -3.49 27.11
N ILE A 197 10.22 -3.00 25.91
CA ILE A 197 11.26 -3.54 25.03
C ILE A 197 12.47 -2.62 24.96
N LEU A 198 12.25 -1.31 25.10
CA LEU A 198 13.25 -0.27 24.81
C LEU A 198 13.87 0.34 26.07
N LYS A 199 13.81 -0.36 27.21
CA LYS A 199 14.45 0.08 28.46
C LYS A 199 15.96 0.40 28.28
N TYR A 200 16.58 -0.12 27.20
CA TYR A 200 17.90 0.19 26.69
C TYR A 200 17.87 0.31 25.17
N ASP A 201 17.32 1.43 24.64
CA ASP A 201 17.19 1.67 23.19
C ASP A 201 18.55 2.05 22.54
N ARG A 202 19.57 1.19 22.73
CA ARG A 202 20.87 1.34 22.07
C ARG A 202 20.78 1.33 20.53
N LEU A 203 19.74 0.75 19.99
CA LEU A 203 19.53 0.60 18.54
C LEU A 203 18.62 1.66 17.95
N ASN A 204 18.11 2.61 18.75
CA ASN A 204 17.16 3.65 18.31
C ASN A 204 15.90 3.10 17.58
N ILE A 205 15.36 1.98 18.09
CA ILE A 205 14.15 1.33 17.54
C ILE A 205 12.92 2.24 17.75
N SER A 206 12.88 3.01 18.84
CA SER A 206 11.83 4.00 19.08
C SER A 206 11.76 5.04 17.97
N GLY A 207 12.91 5.52 17.50
CA GLY A 207 13.02 6.43 16.35
C GLY A 207 12.51 5.80 15.07
N LEU A 208 12.85 4.52 14.82
CA LEU A 208 12.32 3.79 13.65
C LEU A 208 10.79 3.72 13.69
N ILE A 209 10.19 3.29 14.82
CA ILE A 209 8.73 3.15 14.95
C ILE A 209 8.02 4.50 14.79
N LYS A 210 8.56 5.58 15.36
CA LYS A 210 8.03 6.95 15.16
C LYS A 210 8.06 7.37 13.69
N ASN A 211 9.15 7.11 13.00
CA ASN A 211 9.30 7.41 11.58
C ASN A 211 8.35 6.59 10.71
N LEU A 212 8.19 5.29 11.00
CA LEU A 212 7.24 4.42 10.31
C LEU A 212 5.80 4.95 10.47
N ASN A 213 5.38 5.23 11.70
CA ASN A 213 4.05 5.77 11.99
C ASN A 213 3.81 7.11 11.27
N ALA A 214 4.77 8.03 11.31
CA ALA A 214 4.68 9.32 10.63
C ALA A 214 4.60 9.16 9.09
N THR A 215 5.38 8.24 8.52
CA THR A 215 5.39 7.97 7.08
C THR A 215 4.07 7.40 6.60
N ILE A 216 3.55 6.38 7.30
CA ILE A 216 2.26 5.74 6.97
C ILE A 216 1.11 6.75 7.12
N SER A 217 1.09 7.49 8.23
CA SER A 217 0.06 8.48 8.51
C SER A 217 0.01 9.56 7.43
N ARG A 218 1.15 10.14 7.07
CA ARG A 218 1.24 11.16 6.01
C ARG A 218 0.78 10.62 4.66
N TYR A 219 1.19 9.39 4.32
CA TYR A 219 0.81 8.77 3.06
C TYR A 219 -0.70 8.55 2.98
N ILE A 220 -1.28 7.82 3.95
CA ILE A 220 -2.71 7.48 3.92
C ILE A 220 -3.58 8.73 3.99
N SER A 221 -3.25 9.69 4.87
CA SER A 221 -3.97 10.97 4.93
C SER A 221 -3.84 11.76 3.62
N GLY A 222 -2.64 11.80 3.03
CA GLY A 222 -2.41 12.46 1.75
C GLY A 222 -3.24 11.87 0.63
N VAL A 223 -3.16 10.55 0.42
CA VAL A 223 -3.92 9.86 -0.63
C VAL A 223 -5.43 9.97 -0.41
N SER A 224 -5.89 9.97 0.85
CA SER A 224 -7.30 10.15 1.17
C SER A 224 -7.81 11.56 0.84
N ILE A 225 -7.02 12.60 1.15
CA ILE A 225 -7.36 13.98 0.78
C ILE A 225 -7.38 14.12 -0.74
N ASP A 226 -6.39 13.56 -1.42
CA ASP A 226 -6.28 13.55 -2.86
C ASP A 226 -7.50 12.88 -3.51
N ALA A 227 -7.90 11.70 -3.03
CA ALA A 227 -9.10 10.98 -3.47
C ALA A 227 -10.37 11.82 -3.33
N VAL A 228 -10.53 12.57 -2.23
CA VAL A 228 -11.67 13.48 -2.03
C VAL A 228 -11.61 14.64 -3.02
N ILE A 229 -10.45 15.23 -3.25
CA ILE A 229 -10.30 16.35 -4.21
C ILE A 229 -10.63 15.88 -5.62
N ILE A 230 -10.09 14.73 -6.06
CA ILE A 230 -10.39 14.16 -7.37
C ILE A 230 -11.87 13.81 -7.50
N GLY A 231 -12.48 13.24 -6.47
CA GLY A 231 -13.92 12.99 -6.44
C GLY A 231 -14.75 14.27 -6.59
N CYS A 232 -14.39 15.34 -5.88
CA CYS A 232 -15.07 16.64 -5.99
C CYS A 232 -14.89 17.26 -7.39
N LEU A 233 -13.67 17.25 -7.93
CA LEU A 233 -13.39 17.76 -9.28
C LEU A 233 -14.15 16.95 -10.34
N ALA A 234 -14.16 15.62 -10.23
CA ALA A 234 -14.94 14.76 -11.11
C ALA A 234 -16.43 15.08 -11.04
N TYR A 235 -16.99 15.27 -9.84
CA TYR A 235 -18.39 15.63 -9.67
C TYR A 235 -18.75 16.96 -10.35
N ILE A 236 -17.91 17.98 -10.16
CA ILE A 236 -18.10 19.29 -10.78
C ILE A 236 -18.11 19.14 -12.31
N GLY A 237 -17.09 18.51 -12.89
CA GLY A 237 -17.00 18.37 -14.34
C GLY A 237 -18.11 17.52 -14.94
N TYR A 238 -18.40 16.36 -14.35
CA TYR A 238 -19.46 15.49 -14.82
C TYR A 238 -20.85 16.14 -14.72
N SER A 239 -21.09 16.95 -13.67
CA SER A 239 -22.32 17.71 -13.50
C SER A 239 -22.45 18.82 -14.53
N VAL A 240 -21.38 19.57 -14.82
CA VAL A 240 -21.36 20.63 -15.85
C VAL A 240 -21.56 20.05 -17.25
N ILE A 241 -20.95 18.90 -17.55
CA ILE A 241 -21.14 18.17 -18.82
C ILE A 241 -22.59 17.64 -18.94
N GLY A 242 -23.30 17.52 -17.83
CA GLY A 242 -24.66 17.02 -17.79
C GLY A 242 -24.79 15.50 -17.92
N LEU A 243 -23.85 14.77 -17.27
CA LEU A 243 -23.94 13.30 -17.17
C LEU A 243 -25.03 12.92 -16.16
N LYS A 244 -25.89 11.97 -16.55
CA LYS A 244 -27.07 11.55 -15.76
C LYS A 244 -26.73 11.06 -14.34
N TYR A 245 -25.53 10.47 -14.15
CA TYR A 245 -25.11 9.89 -12.88
C TYR A 245 -23.76 10.45 -12.41
N ALA A 246 -23.58 11.76 -12.59
CA ALA A 246 -22.34 12.48 -12.28
C ALA A 246 -21.79 12.18 -10.87
N LEU A 247 -22.65 12.17 -9.85
CA LEU A 247 -22.26 11.88 -8.47
C LEU A 247 -21.70 10.45 -8.30
N VAL A 248 -22.35 9.47 -8.95
CA VAL A 248 -21.92 8.05 -8.87
C VAL A 248 -20.53 7.87 -9.47
N PHE A 249 -20.34 8.40 -10.69
CA PHE A 249 -19.05 8.32 -11.38
C PHE A 249 -17.96 9.07 -10.63
N ALA A 250 -18.29 10.20 -10.03
CA ALA A 250 -17.37 11.00 -9.24
C ALA A 250 -16.90 10.28 -7.96
N ILE A 251 -17.85 9.68 -7.22
CA ILE A 251 -17.51 8.88 -6.03
C ILE A 251 -16.64 7.69 -6.43
N PHE A 252 -16.99 7.00 -7.52
CA PHE A 252 -16.19 5.88 -8.01
C PHE A 252 -14.78 6.31 -8.42
N SER A 253 -14.64 7.44 -9.13
CA SER A 253 -13.35 8.01 -9.52
C SER A 253 -12.51 8.39 -8.31
N GLY A 254 -13.12 9.01 -7.28
CA GLY A 254 -12.44 9.35 -6.04
C GLY A 254 -11.98 8.11 -5.28
N LEU A 255 -12.84 7.10 -5.11
CA LEU A 255 -12.47 5.86 -4.43
C LEU A 255 -11.39 5.08 -5.19
N ALA A 256 -11.48 5.01 -6.50
CA ALA A 256 -10.47 4.37 -7.33
C ALA A 256 -9.11 5.06 -7.18
N ASN A 257 -9.09 6.40 -6.99
CA ASN A 257 -7.86 7.19 -6.82
C ASN A 257 -7.06 6.85 -5.55
N LEU A 258 -7.63 6.05 -4.62
CA LEU A 258 -6.86 5.46 -3.51
C LEU A 258 -5.75 4.51 -4.01
N ILE A 259 -5.87 4.01 -5.24
CA ILE A 259 -4.85 3.16 -5.88
C ILE A 259 -4.01 4.03 -6.81
N PRO A 260 -2.74 4.33 -6.48
CA PRO A 260 -1.90 5.21 -7.28
C PRO A 260 -1.73 4.71 -8.71
N TYR A 261 -1.65 5.60 -9.68
CA TYR A 261 -1.45 5.37 -11.12
C TYR A 261 -2.54 4.55 -11.83
N VAL A 262 -3.10 3.54 -11.21
CA VAL A 262 -4.11 2.65 -11.81
C VAL A 262 -5.52 3.16 -11.52
N GLY A 263 -5.70 3.75 -10.35
CA GLY A 263 -6.98 4.27 -9.88
C GLY A 263 -7.65 5.26 -10.85
N PRO A 264 -6.96 6.28 -11.34
CA PRO A 264 -7.51 7.22 -12.30
C PRO A 264 -8.10 6.56 -13.55
N SER A 265 -7.43 5.52 -14.07
CA SER A 265 -7.91 4.77 -15.24
C SER A 265 -9.13 3.90 -14.90
N ILE A 266 -9.08 3.20 -13.75
CA ILE A 266 -10.22 2.39 -13.27
C ILE A 266 -11.44 3.29 -13.00
N GLY A 267 -11.20 4.49 -12.45
CA GLY A 267 -12.25 5.46 -12.12
C GLY A 267 -13.09 5.92 -13.32
N LEU A 268 -12.51 5.92 -14.52
CA LEU A 268 -13.18 6.28 -15.75
C LEU A 268 -14.08 5.17 -16.32
N ILE A 269 -13.80 3.90 -16.01
CA ILE A 269 -14.47 2.74 -16.64
C ILE A 269 -16.01 2.82 -16.54
N PRO A 270 -16.63 3.02 -15.35
CA PRO A 270 -18.09 3.05 -15.27
C PRO A 270 -18.71 4.19 -16.07
N MET A 271 -18.09 5.36 -16.09
CA MET A 271 -18.54 6.52 -16.85
C MET A 271 -18.47 6.24 -18.36
N ILE A 272 -17.36 5.67 -18.85
CA ILE A 272 -17.20 5.32 -20.26
C ILE A 272 -18.26 4.28 -20.68
N ILE A 273 -18.37 3.17 -19.93
CA ILE A 273 -19.32 2.10 -20.24
C ILE A 273 -20.75 2.64 -20.28
N SER A 274 -21.14 3.46 -19.32
CA SER A 274 -22.49 4.00 -19.22
C SER A 274 -22.85 4.97 -20.36
N ASN A 275 -21.89 5.74 -20.87
CA ASN A 275 -22.17 6.83 -21.81
C ASN A 275 -21.69 6.54 -23.25
N LEU A 276 -20.94 5.46 -23.47
CA LEU A 276 -20.37 5.10 -24.77
C LEU A 276 -21.41 5.05 -25.88
N PHE A 277 -22.60 4.54 -25.57
CA PHE A 277 -23.68 4.35 -26.57
C PHE A 277 -24.88 5.26 -26.36
N THR A 278 -25.02 5.83 -25.15
CA THR A 278 -26.14 6.74 -24.86
C THR A 278 -25.84 8.17 -25.27
N ASP A 279 -24.64 8.66 -24.97
CA ASP A 279 -24.18 10.02 -25.29
C ASP A 279 -22.67 10.05 -25.52
N PRO A 280 -22.18 9.58 -26.69
CA PRO A 280 -20.74 9.48 -26.97
C PRO A 280 -20.02 10.84 -26.93
N GLN A 281 -20.72 11.93 -27.27
CA GLN A 281 -20.13 13.27 -27.23
C GLN A 281 -19.85 13.71 -25.81
N LYS A 282 -20.79 13.55 -24.87
CA LYS A 282 -20.56 13.85 -23.46
C LYS A 282 -19.51 12.92 -22.85
N MET A 283 -19.50 11.64 -23.23
CA MET A 283 -18.46 10.70 -22.80
C MET A 283 -17.09 11.20 -23.21
N LEU A 284 -16.90 11.58 -24.48
CA LEU A 284 -15.60 12.05 -24.98
C LEU A 284 -15.13 13.32 -24.23
N ILE A 285 -16.04 14.29 -24.04
CA ILE A 285 -15.76 15.51 -23.28
C ILE A 285 -15.36 15.16 -21.84
N ALA A 286 -16.07 14.24 -21.19
CA ALA A 286 -15.80 13.81 -19.83
C ALA A 286 -14.44 13.09 -19.70
N VAL A 287 -14.08 12.25 -20.70
CA VAL A 287 -12.74 11.60 -20.74
C VAL A 287 -11.66 12.65 -20.87
N ILE A 288 -11.80 13.60 -21.82
CA ILE A 288 -10.81 14.68 -22.02
C ILE A 288 -10.68 15.51 -20.74
N TYR A 289 -11.80 15.89 -20.11
CA TYR A 289 -11.82 16.62 -18.86
C TYR A 289 -11.02 15.87 -17.76
N MET A 290 -11.31 14.58 -17.58
CA MET A 290 -10.62 13.77 -16.56
C MET A 290 -9.14 13.56 -16.87
N LEU A 291 -8.75 13.46 -18.15
CA LEU A 291 -7.33 13.40 -18.52
C LEU A 291 -6.61 14.70 -18.15
N VAL A 292 -7.26 15.87 -18.32
CA VAL A 292 -6.70 17.16 -17.87
C VAL A 292 -6.56 17.18 -16.33
N ILE A 293 -7.61 16.74 -15.61
CA ILE A 293 -7.54 16.63 -14.13
C ILE A 293 -6.41 15.70 -13.70
N GLN A 294 -6.25 14.55 -14.35
CA GLN A 294 -5.16 13.60 -14.05
C GLN A 294 -3.77 14.20 -14.29
N GLN A 295 -3.61 15.05 -15.32
CA GLN A 295 -2.36 15.76 -15.55
C GLN A 295 -2.08 16.79 -14.44
N ILE A 296 -3.11 17.51 -14.00
CA ILE A 296 -3.00 18.44 -12.87
C ILE A 296 -2.69 17.67 -11.58
N ASP A 297 -3.37 16.56 -11.37
CA ASP A 297 -3.15 15.70 -10.22
C ASP A 297 -1.71 15.19 -10.16
N GLY A 298 -1.25 14.48 -11.18
CA GLY A 298 0.07 13.88 -11.23
C GLY A 298 1.23 14.89 -11.12
N ASN A 299 1.05 16.11 -11.65
CA ASN A 299 2.12 17.12 -11.68
C ASN A 299 2.03 18.14 -10.54
N VAL A 300 0.86 18.37 -9.94
CA VAL A 300 0.66 19.45 -8.97
C VAL A 300 0.06 18.97 -7.67
N LEU A 301 -1.10 18.29 -7.70
CA LEU A 301 -1.83 17.92 -6.48
C LEU A 301 -1.11 16.80 -5.73
N TYR A 302 -0.87 15.69 -6.38
CA TYR A 302 -0.24 14.52 -5.76
C TYR A 302 1.14 14.83 -5.16
N PRO A 303 2.09 15.53 -5.85
CA PRO A 303 3.36 15.91 -5.25
C PRO A 303 3.24 16.86 -4.07
N ARG A 304 2.22 17.72 -4.04
CA ARG A 304 2.00 18.67 -2.93
C ARG A 304 1.32 18.03 -1.73
N ILE A 305 0.38 17.13 -1.97
CA ILE A 305 -0.47 16.52 -0.93
C ILE A 305 0.22 15.29 -0.34
N VAL A 306 0.61 14.35 -1.18
CA VAL A 306 1.27 13.11 -0.78
C VAL A 306 2.77 13.29 -0.65
N GLY A 307 3.35 14.18 -1.44
CA GLY A 307 4.69 14.78 -1.49
C GLY A 307 5.82 13.94 -0.88
N GLY A 308 7.07 14.27 -1.01
CA GLY A 308 8.25 13.77 -0.25
C GLY A 308 8.31 12.37 0.41
N VAL A 309 7.17 11.79 0.76
CA VAL A 309 7.09 10.48 1.41
C VAL A 309 7.56 9.36 0.46
N MET A 310 7.47 9.60 -0.86
CA MET A 310 7.73 8.56 -1.84
C MET A 310 8.60 9.03 -3.01
N LYS A 311 9.90 9.07 -2.79
CA LYS A 311 10.87 9.03 -3.89
C LYS A 311 11.00 7.58 -4.38
N VAL A 312 9.97 7.05 -5.04
CA VAL A 312 9.93 5.71 -5.62
C VAL A 312 9.68 5.84 -7.11
N HIS A 313 10.43 5.08 -7.89
CA HIS A 313 10.25 5.09 -9.35
C HIS A 313 8.86 4.53 -9.71
N PRO A 314 8.09 5.14 -10.65
CA PRO A 314 6.75 4.68 -11.03
C PRO A 314 6.66 3.19 -11.37
N ILE A 315 7.66 2.65 -12.08
CA ILE A 315 7.72 1.21 -12.43
C ILE A 315 7.71 0.33 -11.17
N THR A 316 8.42 0.74 -10.11
CA THR A 316 8.44 -0.01 -8.85
C THR A 316 7.04 -0.06 -8.23
N ILE A 317 6.29 1.05 -8.28
CA ILE A 317 4.92 1.10 -7.77
C ILE A 317 4.02 0.17 -8.59
N LEU A 318 4.11 0.20 -9.93
CA LEU A 318 3.33 -0.69 -10.79
C LEU A 318 3.60 -2.17 -10.50
N VAL A 319 4.87 -2.54 -10.35
CA VAL A 319 5.26 -3.93 -10.00
C VAL A 319 4.69 -4.32 -8.62
N LEU A 320 4.78 -3.42 -7.63
CA LEU A 320 4.22 -3.65 -6.30
C LEU A 320 2.70 -3.82 -6.32
N LEU A 321 2.00 -2.99 -7.11
CA LEU A 321 0.56 -3.10 -7.28
C LEU A 321 0.16 -4.45 -7.90
N LEU A 322 0.88 -4.90 -8.94
CA LEU A 322 0.66 -6.21 -9.56
C LEU A 322 0.92 -7.37 -8.59
N LEU A 323 2.03 -7.33 -7.86
CA LEU A 323 2.34 -8.35 -6.87
C LEU A 323 1.31 -8.39 -5.74
N SER A 324 0.96 -7.22 -5.20
CA SER A 324 0.00 -7.11 -4.09
C SER A 324 -1.42 -7.48 -4.52
N SER A 325 -1.81 -7.19 -5.77
CA SER A 325 -3.11 -7.58 -6.30
C SER A 325 -3.27 -9.10 -6.41
N ASN A 326 -2.21 -9.81 -6.75
CA ASN A 326 -2.22 -11.28 -6.79
C ASN A 326 -2.38 -11.92 -5.40
N ILE A 327 -1.90 -11.25 -4.34
CA ILE A 327 -1.92 -11.81 -2.98
C ILE A 327 -3.24 -11.46 -2.27
N TYR A 328 -3.65 -10.19 -2.33
CA TYR A 328 -4.78 -9.65 -1.55
C TYR A 328 -5.78 -8.86 -2.40
N GLY A 329 -5.76 -9.00 -3.72
CA GLY A 329 -6.70 -8.32 -4.62
C GLY A 329 -6.62 -6.79 -4.51
N VAL A 330 -7.78 -6.13 -4.55
CA VAL A 330 -7.91 -4.67 -4.44
C VAL A 330 -7.35 -4.14 -3.11
N VAL A 331 -7.58 -4.87 -2.01
CA VAL A 331 -7.03 -4.51 -0.69
C VAL A 331 -5.50 -4.47 -0.74
N GLY A 332 -4.89 -5.47 -1.39
CA GLY A 332 -3.44 -5.51 -1.61
C GLY A 332 -2.95 -4.29 -2.37
N MET A 333 -3.64 -3.86 -3.43
CA MET A 333 -3.26 -2.66 -4.18
C MET A 333 -3.31 -1.38 -3.34
N ILE A 334 -4.33 -1.20 -2.50
CA ILE A 334 -4.47 -0.03 -1.62
C ILE A 334 -3.33 0.03 -0.60
N VAL A 335 -2.95 -1.10 -0.02
CA VAL A 335 -1.91 -1.15 1.02
C VAL A 335 -0.49 -1.42 0.48
N ALA A 336 -0.33 -1.64 -0.82
CA ALA A 336 0.96 -1.96 -1.46
C ALA A 336 2.04 -0.92 -1.15
N VAL A 337 1.69 0.34 -1.32
CA VAL A 337 2.61 1.46 -1.17
C VAL A 337 2.99 1.72 0.29
N PRO A 338 2.06 1.76 1.26
CA PRO A 338 2.42 1.79 2.69
C PRO A 338 3.34 0.62 3.08
N THR A 339 3.03 -0.59 2.64
CA THR A 339 3.83 -1.78 2.93
C THR A 339 5.26 -1.65 2.40
N TYR A 340 5.42 -1.20 1.16
CA TYR A 340 6.74 -0.93 0.60
C TYR A 340 7.50 0.14 1.39
N SER A 341 6.83 1.20 1.81
CA SER A 341 7.43 2.29 2.59
C SER A 341 7.95 1.79 3.94
N ILE A 342 7.19 0.90 4.60
CA ILE A 342 7.61 0.22 5.83
C ILE A 342 8.87 -0.60 5.57
N LEU A 343 8.85 -1.48 4.56
CA LEU A 343 9.99 -2.35 4.23
C LEU A 343 11.24 -1.54 3.88
N LYS A 344 11.08 -0.46 3.11
CA LYS A 344 12.16 0.45 2.73
C LYS A 344 12.78 1.14 3.95
N GLU A 345 11.96 1.60 4.90
CA GLU A 345 12.46 2.28 6.10
C GLU A 345 13.15 1.30 7.05
N ILE A 346 12.62 0.08 7.18
CA ILE A 346 13.29 -1.02 7.92
C ILE A 346 14.63 -1.35 7.27
N ALA A 347 14.69 -1.50 5.94
CA ALA A 347 15.93 -1.78 5.24
C ALA A 347 16.98 -0.67 5.45
N LYS A 348 16.59 0.59 5.35
CA LYS A 348 17.49 1.71 5.65
C LYS A 348 17.99 1.70 7.08
N PHE A 349 17.13 1.36 8.02
CA PHE A 349 17.49 1.26 9.43
C PHE A 349 18.54 0.16 9.63
N LEU A 350 18.35 -1.02 9.03
CA LEU A 350 19.31 -2.12 9.10
C LEU A 350 20.66 -1.75 8.46
N VAL A 351 20.65 -1.04 7.33
CA VAL A 351 21.89 -0.55 6.69
C VAL A 351 22.62 0.42 7.62
N ARG A 352 21.93 1.40 8.22
CA ARG A 352 22.55 2.33 9.19
C ARG A 352 23.13 1.60 10.40
N LEU A 353 22.44 0.59 10.91
CA LEU A 353 22.98 -0.22 12.02
C LEU A 353 24.28 -0.93 11.62
N TYR A 354 24.31 -1.47 10.40
CA TYR A 354 25.50 -2.13 9.88
C TYR A 354 26.66 -1.14 9.68
N GLU A 355 26.40 0.04 9.11
CA GLU A 355 27.38 1.09 8.90
C GLU A 355 27.95 1.60 10.24
N ASN A 356 27.09 1.93 11.19
CA ASN A 356 27.50 2.36 12.53
C ASN A 356 28.35 1.29 13.24
N HIS A 357 27.99 0.01 13.10
CA HIS A 357 28.77 -1.08 13.67
C HIS A 357 30.16 -1.25 13.00
N LYS A 358 30.21 -1.01 11.68
CA LYS A 358 31.47 -1.03 10.93
C LYS A 358 32.37 0.13 11.31
N GLU A 359 31.83 1.34 11.40
CA GLU A 359 32.56 2.54 11.84
C GLU A 359 33.12 2.37 13.26
N ALA A 360 32.29 1.89 14.18
CA ALA A 360 32.74 1.60 15.57
C ALA A 360 33.89 0.60 15.60
N LYS A 361 33.85 -0.47 14.80
CA LYS A 361 34.95 -1.44 14.67
C LYS A 361 36.21 -0.84 14.05
N GLU A 362 36.09 0.06 13.10
CA GLU A 362 37.24 0.73 12.49
C GLU A 362 37.84 1.75 13.45
N GLU A 363 37.05 2.46 14.25
CA GLU A 363 37.52 3.35 15.31
C GLU A 363 38.21 2.54 16.41
N GLU A 364 37.67 1.41 16.85
CA GLU A 364 38.28 0.50 17.81
C GLU A 364 39.66 0.03 17.32
N LYS A 365 39.76 -0.40 16.06
CA LYS A 365 41.06 -0.82 15.47
C LYS A 365 42.06 0.33 15.33
N LYS A 366 41.62 1.54 14.99
CA LYS A 366 42.46 2.73 14.94
C LYS A 366 43.00 3.07 16.34
N PHE A 367 42.12 2.97 17.33
CA PHE A 367 42.44 3.22 18.73
C PHE A 367 43.45 2.17 19.27
N GLU A 368 43.21 0.87 18.97
CA GLU A 368 44.18 -0.19 19.32
C GLU A 368 45.57 0.04 18.72
N LYS A 369 45.59 0.51 17.43
CA LYS A 369 46.87 0.85 16.76
C LYS A 369 47.58 2.05 17.39
N LEU A 370 46.83 3.08 17.80
CA LEU A 370 47.41 4.26 18.47
C LEU A 370 47.99 3.87 19.84
N ILE A 371 47.26 3.08 20.61
CA ILE A 371 47.74 2.58 21.92
C ILE A 371 48.98 1.71 21.75
N SER A 372 48.99 0.80 20.74
CA SER A 372 50.17 -0.06 20.53
C SER A 372 51.41 0.76 20.14
N LYS A 373 51.25 1.84 19.36
CA LYS A 373 52.35 2.71 18.97
C LYS A 373 52.88 3.56 20.12
N GLU A 374 52.00 4.09 20.98
CA GLU A 374 52.33 4.87 22.16
C GLU A 374 53.04 3.99 23.20
N TYR A 375 52.70 2.70 23.21
CA TYR A 375 53.33 1.70 24.10
C TYR A 375 54.73 1.26 23.65
N GLU A 376 55.00 1.25 22.34
CA GLU A 376 56.35 0.99 21.80
C GLU A 376 57.28 2.17 22.00
N ASP A 377 56.78 3.40 22.01
CA ASP A 377 57.58 4.63 22.22
C ASP A 377 57.80 4.97 23.70
N SER A 378 57.03 4.41 24.63
CA SER A 378 57.20 4.68 26.07
C SER A 378 58.21 3.73 26.68
N SER A 379 59.33 4.26 27.12
CA SER A 379 60.42 3.56 27.89
C SER A 379 59.95 3.09 29.28
N ILE A 380 58.69 3.11 29.59
CA ILE A 380 58.14 2.72 30.89
C ILE A 380 57.52 1.31 30.75
N GLN A 381 58.34 0.30 31.00
CA GLN A 381 57.86 -1.06 31.24
C GLN A 381 57.48 -1.22 32.71
N PRO A 382 56.22 -1.35 33.11
CA PRO A 382 55.92 -1.74 34.49
C PRO A 382 56.16 -3.22 34.64
N LYS A 383 57.20 -3.54 35.39
CA LYS A 383 57.51 -4.90 35.82
C LYS A 383 56.36 -5.39 36.72
N GLY A 384 55.64 -6.43 36.29
CA GLY A 384 54.86 -7.26 37.20
C GLY A 384 53.37 -7.22 37.17
N TYR A 385 52.68 -6.61 36.11
CA TYR A 385 51.26 -6.69 36.00
C TYR A 385 50.82 -7.58 34.83
N ASP A 386 49.88 -8.50 35.13
CA ASP A 386 49.25 -9.41 34.18
C ASP A 386 48.57 -8.65 33.03
N ASN A 387 48.70 -9.17 31.81
CA ASN A 387 48.16 -8.61 30.58
C ASN A 387 46.63 -8.34 30.62
N THR A 388 45.94 -9.03 31.53
CA THR A 388 44.50 -8.91 31.74
C THR A 388 44.14 -7.60 32.44
N TYR A 389 44.87 -7.17 33.45
CA TYR A 389 44.66 -5.91 34.18
C TYR A 389 44.97 -4.68 33.31
N LYS A 390 45.97 -4.79 32.43
CA LYS A 390 46.31 -3.75 31.46
C LYS A 390 45.18 -3.54 30.46
N LYS A 391 44.60 -4.62 29.91
CA LYS A 391 43.45 -4.55 29.02
C LYS A 391 42.22 -3.91 29.68
N ILE A 392 41.94 -4.24 30.93
CA ILE A 392 40.80 -3.69 31.68
C ILE A 392 40.99 -2.20 31.99
N TYR A 393 42.18 -1.78 32.41
CA TYR A 393 42.48 -0.38 32.69
C TYR A 393 42.39 0.50 31.45
N PHE A 394 42.97 0.05 30.32
CA PHE A 394 42.86 0.74 29.04
C PHE A 394 41.44 0.73 28.47
N TYR A 395 40.66 -0.32 28.70
CA TYR A 395 39.25 -0.37 28.30
C TYR A 395 38.37 0.61 29.08
N MET A 396 38.68 0.81 30.39
CA MET A 396 38.01 1.82 31.21
C MET A 396 38.39 3.24 30.78
N LEU A 397 39.66 3.50 30.54
CA LEU A 397 40.13 4.83 30.07
C LEU A 397 39.59 5.18 28.68
N ALA A 398 39.52 4.20 27.78
CA ALA A 398 38.90 4.37 26.44
C ALA A 398 37.41 4.65 26.50
N LYS A 399 36.71 4.00 27.42
CA LYS A 399 35.29 4.23 27.65
C LYS A 399 35.01 5.65 28.13
N ASP A 400 35.83 6.15 29.05
CA ASP A 400 35.73 7.51 29.59
C ASP A 400 36.03 8.57 28.50
N ILE A 401 37.03 8.32 27.62
CA ILE A 401 37.36 9.22 26.50
C ILE A 401 36.26 9.24 25.45
N VAL A 402 35.63 8.10 25.12
CA VAL A 402 34.51 8.02 24.19
C VAL A 402 33.25 8.72 24.76
N GLU A 403 33.01 8.56 26.07
CA GLU A 403 31.93 9.25 26.76
C GLU A 403 32.16 10.77 26.80
N LEU A 404 33.39 11.20 27.03
CA LEU A 404 33.79 12.61 26.97
C LEU A 404 33.64 13.21 25.55
N ASN A 405 34.05 12.47 24.53
CA ASN A 405 33.91 12.92 23.13
C ASN A 405 32.44 13.01 22.68
N ASN A 406 31.57 12.11 23.18
CA ASN A 406 30.15 12.19 22.95
C ASN A 406 29.51 13.40 23.67
N LEU A 407 29.90 13.69 24.89
CA LEU A 407 29.51 14.88 25.63
C LEU A 407 29.96 16.19 24.93
N ILE A 408 31.16 16.22 24.38
CA ILE A 408 31.69 17.39 23.62
C ILE A 408 30.93 17.59 22.30
N LYS A 409 30.45 16.51 21.65
CA LYS A 409 29.60 16.60 20.45
C LYS A 409 28.16 17.05 20.76
N GLU A 410 27.66 16.77 21.96
CA GLU A 410 26.34 17.25 22.40
C GLU A 410 26.34 18.74 22.84
N ILE A 411 27.53 19.29 23.19
CA ILE A 411 27.70 20.70 23.60
C ILE A 411 28.00 21.63 22.41
N LYS A 412 28.36 21.07 21.23
CA LYS A 412 28.50 21.81 19.96
C LYS A 412 27.26 21.71 19.10
#